data_ff3c5b6b9b6d7a8e7501c95c92fa04e7
#
_entry.id   ff3c5b6b9b6d7a8e7501c95c92fa04e7
#
_cell.length_a   1.000
_cell.length_b   1.000
_cell.length_c   1.000
_cell.angle_alpha   90.00
_cell.angle_beta   90.00
_cell.angle_gamma   90.00
#
_symmetry.space_group_name_H-M   'P 1'
#
loop_
_entity.id
_entity.type
_entity.pdbx_description
1 polymer ?
#
loop_
_entity_poly.entity_id
_entity_poly.type
_entity_poly.pdbx_seq_one_letter_code
_entity_poly.pdbx_strand_id
1 'polypeptide(L)'
;VIRKLLVSTVVGALLCALATLPDTATASTGGGGSPGGGLHTTWKPAAGAAFNYPVGGTAARTTLVRRVIDAINHTPRGETITIAAYSFDRTDVMNALLRAHSRGVHVQMVLNDNWFSRQTFHLRRVLGHNIHHSSFVAFCSGSCRGGPGNLHMKVYAFSRSGAAQYVVITGSANMTDRAVSLQWNDLYTMNNEPVLYQTFRQIFSQLKRDRPVSTRWVTFHEGAISGQFYKTGQTAPTTSKVSSDTISKLPGPDQDPVLQRLKKIRCTAVKGAGINGHTVIRITMYGWNHARGRWLANQVVDLKRRGCDVRTILGVPGGGVVSILRSGGVPMRSSDYKYINTGTVTDPVWVIDFYSHLKVLAVNGNMSGKPVHSVWTGSENWSPMSFRNDELILRIDSAANYRKYAGWFNFMWNHGTHKMGLKPLGKPKPVALP
;
A
#
# COMPACT_ATOMS: atom_id res chain seq x y z
N VAL A 1 21.41 19.24 10.82
CA VAL A 1 21.10 19.80 12.14
C VAL A 1 19.93 19.03 12.71
N ILE A 2 20.24 18.18 13.68
CA ILE A 2 19.28 17.31 14.40
C ILE A 2 18.60 18.20 15.46
N ARG A 3 17.31 18.42 15.39
CA ARG A 3 16.53 18.97 16.49
C ARG A 3 15.77 17.84 17.18
N LYS A 4 16.17 17.59 18.43
CA LYS A 4 15.46 16.75 19.40
C LYS A 4 14.14 17.43 19.75
N LEU A 5 13.02 16.72 19.64
CA LEU A 5 11.74 17.14 20.24
C LEU A 5 11.71 16.68 21.70
N LEU A 6 11.60 17.64 22.59
CA LEU A 6 11.25 17.45 24.00
C LEU A 6 9.75 17.14 24.09
N VAL A 7 9.40 16.03 24.71
CA VAL A 7 8.03 15.67 25.08
C VAL A 7 7.83 16.03 26.54
N SER A 8 6.96 17.01 26.81
CA SER A 8 6.50 17.35 28.15
C SER A 8 5.47 16.31 28.62
N THR A 9 5.79 15.66 29.72
CA THR A 9 4.91 14.77 30.47
C THR A 9 3.99 15.59 31.39
N VAL A 10 2.67 15.50 31.17
CA VAL A 10 1.67 15.92 32.17
C VAL A 10 1.15 14.63 32.83
N VAL A 11 1.43 14.51 34.12
CA VAL A 11 0.88 13.46 35.00
C VAL A 11 -0.47 13.94 35.52
N GLY A 12 -1.52 13.27 35.12
CA GLY A 12 -2.85 13.43 35.70
C GLY A 12 -3.28 12.14 36.38
N ALA A 13 -3.33 12.14 37.70
CA ALA A 13 -3.88 11.05 38.51
C ALA A 13 -5.41 11.08 38.43
N LEU A 14 -6.04 9.94 38.12
CA LEU A 14 -7.48 9.77 38.29
C LEU A 14 -7.78 8.45 39.01
N LEU A 15 -8.55 8.60 40.09
CA LEU A 15 -8.95 7.57 41.04
C LEU A 15 -9.80 6.48 40.38
N CYS A 16 -9.55 5.23 40.85
CA CYS A 16 -10.37 4.05 40.59
C CYS A 16 -11.71 4.13 41.34
N ALA A 17 -12.81 3.88 40.63
CA ALA A 17 -14.06 3.43 41.21
C ALA A 17 -14.33 1.98 40.76
N LEU A 18 -14.30 1.05 41.68
CA LEU A 18 -14.71 -0.35 41.52
C LEU A 18 -16.23 -0.44 41.47
N ALA A 19 -16.77 -0.95 40.38
CA ALA A 19 -18.14 -1.44 40.33
C ALA A 19 -18.12 -2.95 40.07
N THR A 20 -18.55 -3.73 41.05
CA THR A 20 -18.77 -5.18 41.01
C THR A 20 -20.10 -5.48 40.33
N LEU A 21 -20.12 -6.36 39.33
CA LEU A 21 -21.32 -7.01 38.80
C LEU A 21 -21.19 -8.53 38.99
N PRO A 22 -22.30 -9.25 39.28
CA PRO A 22 -22.24 -10.63 39.71
C PRO A 22 -22.15 -11.66 38.58
N ASP A 23 -21.36 -12.71 38.82
CA ASP A 23 -21.31 -13.95 38.09
C ASP A 23 -22.60 -14.75 38.15
N THR A 24 -23.10 -15.20 37.00
CA THR A 24 -23.90 -16.42 36.93
C THR A 24 -23.37 -17.33 35.84
N ALA A 25 -22.44 -18.19 36.19
CA ALA A 25 -22.01 -19.29 35.33
C ALA A 25 -22.85 -20.54 35.63
N THR A 26 -23.62 -20.98 34.66
CA THR A 26 -24.20 -22.33 34.66
C THR A 26 -23.20 -23.27 33.97
N ALA A 27 -22.64 -24.18 34.78
CA ALA A 27 -21.80 -25.26 34.31
C ALA A 27 -22.67 -26.36 33.67
N SER A 28 -22.37 -26.70 32.41
CA SER A 28 -22.82 -27.92 31.75
C SER A 28 -21.68 -28.93 31.75
N THR A 29 -21.82 -30.00 32.52
CA THR A 29 -20.97 -31.20 32.49
C THR A 29 -21.44 -32.12 31.36
N GLY A 30 -20.53 -32.51 30.46
CA GLY A 30 -20.85 -33.52 29.46
C GLY A 30 -19.68 -33.88 28.54
N GLY A 31 -19.05 -35.04 28.81
CA GLY A 31 -18.51 -35.93 27.78
C GLY A 31 -17.08 -35.70 27.31
N GLY A 32 -16.16 -36.56 27.78
CA GLY A 32 -14.82 -36.71 27.18
C GLY A 32 -14.88 -37.17 25.73
N GLY A 33 -14.25 -36.39 24.85
CA GLY A 33 -14.01 -36.74 23.46
C GLY A 33 -12.55 -36.48 23.13
N SER A 34 -11.89 -37.47 22.53
CA SER A 34 -10.49 -37.45 22.09
C SER A 34 -10.09 -36.19 21.30
N PRO A 35 -8.87 -35.65 21.47
CA PRO A 35 -8.38 -34.53 20.71
C PRO A 35 -7.83 -35.01 19.38
N GLY A 36 -8.66 -35.10 18.35
CA GLY A 36 -8.26 -35.58 17.04
C GLY A 36 -9.11 -35.11 15.86
N GLY A 37 -9.84 -34.00 16.02
CA GLY A 37 -10.63 -33.41 14.95
C GLY A 37 -10.16 -31.98 14.63
N GLY A 38 -9.29 -31.80 13.65
CA GLY A 38 -9.03 -30.47 13.11
C GLY A 38 -10.35 -29.88 12.62
N LEU A 39 -10.82 -28.82 13.30
CA LEU A 39 -11.95 -28.03 12.85
C LEU A 39 -11.65 -27.55 11.43
N HIS A 40 -12.28 -28.17 10.41
CA HIS A 40 -12.27 -27.72 9.04
C HIS A 40 -12.99 -26.38 8.98
N THR A 41 -12.22 -25.30 9.23
CA THR A 41 -12.76 -23.96 9.06
C THR A 41 -13.06 -23.71 7.58
N THR A 42 -14.28 -23.30 7.29
CA THR A 42 -14.68 -22.82 5.95
C THR A 42 -14.30 -21.36 5.72
N TRP A 43 -13.91 -20.65 6.77
CA TRP A 43 -13.50 -19.27 6.70
C TRP A 43 -12.25 -19.09 5.81
N LYS A 44 -12.24 -18.06 5.00
CA LYS A 44 -11.09 -17.61 4.21
C LYS A 44 -11.06 -16.09 4.12
N PRO A 45 -9.90 -15.46 3.94
CA PRO A 45 -9.82 -14.03 3.72
C PRO A 45 -10.70 -13.59 2.55
N ALA A 46 -11.45 -12.50 2.71
CA ALA A 46 -12.27 -11.97 1.64
C ALA A 46 -11.37 -11.51 0.48
N ALA A 47 -11.48 -12.15 -0.70
CA ALA A 47 -10.66 -11.84 -1.86
C ALA A 47 -11.02 -10.50 -2.52
N GLY A 48 -10.07 -9.94 -3.28
CA GLY A 48 -10.25 -8.72 -4.06
C GLY A 48 -9.96 -7.43 -3.30
N ALA A 49 -10.36 -6.32 -3.91
CA ALA A 49 -10.08 -4.97 -3.41
C ALA A 49 -10.83 -4.63 -2.12
N ALA A 50 -10.15 -3.91 -1.23
CA ALA A 50 -10.74 -3.20 -0.10
C ALA A 50 -10.11 -1.82 0.01
N PHE A 51 -10.88 -0.89 0.58
CA PHE A 51 -10.46 0.50 0.79
C PHE A 51 -10.80 0.90 2.23
N ASN A 52 -10.00 1.78 2.82
CA ASN A 52 -10.40 2.44 4.06
C ASN A 52 -11.03 3.80 3.77
N TYR A 53 -11.89 4.24 4.68
CA TYR A 53 -12.50 5.56 4.65
C TYR A 53 -12.03 6.38 5.86
N PRO A 54 -10.95 7.20 5.72
CA PRO A 54 -10.24 7.77 6.86
C PRO A 54 -11.01 8.88 7.59
N VAL A 55 -12.11 9.37 7.03
CA VAL A 55 -13.03 10.33 7.68
C VAL A 55 -14.30 9.68 8.24
N GLY A 56 -14.49 8.38 7.99
CA GLY A 56 -15.63 7.62 8.50
C GLY A 56 -15.48 7.22 9.96
N GLY A 57 -16.43 6.43 10.46
CA GLY A 57 -16.38 5.80 11.78
C GLY A 57 -15.22 4.78 11.89
N THR A 58 -14.96 4.28 13.10
CA THR A 58 -13.83 3.38 13.37
C THR A 58 -13.83 2.15 12.46
N ALA A 59 -14.99 1.55 12.22
CA ALA A 59 -15.11 0.39 11.34
C ALA A 59 -14.61 0.67 9.91
N ALA A 60 -15.00 1.81 9.34
CA ALA A 60 -14.60 2.20 7.99
C ALA A 60 -13.11 2.59 7.90
N ARG A 61 -12.58 3.25 8.92
CA ARG A 61 -11.16 3.60 9.00
C ARG A 61 -10.26 2.38 9.12
N THR A 62 -10.66 1.38 9.92
CA THR A 62 -9.85 0.19 10.22
C THR A 62 -10.09 -0.99 9.27
N THR A 63 -10.90 -0.84 8.21
CA THR A 63 -11.25 -1.92 7.26
C THR A 63 -10.02 -2.72 6.80
N LEU A 64 -8.95 -2.04 6.38
CA LEU A 64 -7.75 -2.67 5.85
C LEU A 64 -6.95 -3.39 6.96
N VAL A 65 -6.83 -2.75 8.13
CA VAL A 65 -6.14 -3.32 9.29
C VAL A 65 -6.86 -4.59 9.77
N ARG A 66 -8.19 -4.56 9.88
CA ARG A 66 -8.98 -5.73 10.27
C ARG A 66 -8.80 -6.89 9.29
N ARG A 67 -8.78 -6.61 7.98
CA ARG A 67 -8.53 -7.64 6.96
C ARG A 67 -7.21 -8.38 7.18
N VAL A 68 -6.15 -7.66 7.55
CA VAL A 68 -4.85 -8.27 7.87
C VAL A 68 -4.90 -9.01 9.23
N ILE A 69 -5.52 -8.42 10.27
CA ILE A 69 -5.69 -9.06 11.57
C ILE A 69 -6.49 -10.36 11.45
N ASP A 70 -7.57 -10.38 10.68
CA ASP A 70 -8.39 -11.56 10.47
C ASP A 70 -7.57 -12.68 9.80
N ALA A 71 -6.75 -12.33 8.78
CA ALA A 71 -5.86 -13.31 8.16
C ALA A 71 -4.81 -13.85 9.15
N ILE A 72 -4.24 -13.00 10.01
CA ILE A 72 -3.30 -13.41 11.07
C ILE A 72 -3.98 -14.36 12.07
N ASN A 73 -5.19 -14.01 12.54
CA ASN A 73 -5.90 -14.78 13.56
C ASN A 73 -6.30 -16.18 13.06
N HIS A 74 -6.56 -16.33 11.77
CA HIS A 74 -6.93 -17.62 11.15
C HIS A 74 -5.75 -18.37 10.54
N THR A 75 -4.52 -17.93 10.78
CA THR A 75 -3.31 -18.68 10.41
C THR A 75 -3.13 -19.84 11.39
N PRO A 76 -3.12 -21.11 10.92
CA PRO A 76 -2.99 -22.28 11.80
C PRO A 76 -1.57 -22.44 12.38
N ARG A 77 -1.45 -23.22 13.44
CA ARG A 77 -0.16 -23.65 14.01
C ARG A 77 0.72 -24.30 12.94
N GLY A 78 2.02 -24.01 12.96
CA GLY A 78 3.02 -24.52 12.00
C GLY A 78 3.07 -23.76 10.68
N GLU A 79 2.07 -22.95 10.37
CA GLU A 79 2.06 -22.13 9.16
C GLU A 79 2.90 -20.85 9.32
N THR A 80 3.20 -20.19 8.20
CA THR A 80 4.10 -19.04 8.17
C THR A 80 3.38 -17.77 7.73
N ILE A 81 3.57 -16.70 8.50
CA ILE A 81 3.25 -15.31 8.14
C ILE A 81 4.55 -14.62 7.72
N THR A 82 4.57 -14.02 6.53
CA THR A 82 5.72 -13.31 5.99
C THR A 82 5.32 -11.87 5.66
N ILE A 83 5.99 -10.89 6.26
CA ILE A 83 5.66 -9.46 6.09
C ILE A 83 6.89 -8.71 5.59
N ALA A 84 6.73 -7.97 4.49
CA ALA A 84 7.67 -6.95 4.05
C ALA A 84 6.95 -5.61 4.01
N ALA A 85 7.40 -4.62 4.81
CA ALA A 85 6.70 -3.34 4.91
C ALA A 85 7.65 -2.17 5.17
N TYR A 86 7.24 -0.99 4.69
CA TYR A 86 7.98 0.26 4.89
C TYR A 86 7.84 0.78 6.32
N SER A 87 6.61 0.82 6.85
CA SER A 87 6.34 1.34 8.20
C SER A 87 5.29 0.52 8.93
N PHE A 88 5.43 0.45 10.26
CA PHE A 88 4.57 -0.36 11.13
C PHE A 88 4.56 0.24 12.54
N ASP A 89 3.39 0.61 13.06
CA ASP A 89 3.22 1.12 14.43
C ASP A 89 1.88 0.74 15.07
N ARG A 90 1.09 -0.15 14.42
CA ARG A 90 -0.22 -0.57 14.92
C ARG A 90 -0.10 -1.59 16.05
N THR A 91 -0.57 -1.23 17.25
CA THR A 91 -0.59 -2.10 18.43
C THR A 91 -1.53 -3.31 18.28
N ASP A 92 -2.68 -3.13 17.62
CA ASP A 92 -3.63 -4.22 17.39
C ASP A 92 -3.08 -5.30 16.46
N VAL A 93 -2.37 -4.90 15.39
CA VAL A 93 -1.67 -5.83 14.49
C VAL A 93 -0.50 -6.50 15.20
N MET A 94 0.30 -5.76 15.97
CA MET A 94 1.37 -6.32 16.81
C MET A 94 0.82 -7.40 17.72
N ASN A 95 -0.25 -7.12 18.46
CA ASN A 95 -0.85 -8.07 19.38
C ASN A 95 -1.40 -9.32 18.65
N ALA A 96 -1.96 -9.16 17.46
CA ALA A 96 -2.40 -10.30 16.65
C ALA A 96 -1.22 -11.20 16.22
N LEU A 97 -0.08 -10.60 15.82
CA LEU A 97 1.14 -11.34 15.46
C LEU A 97 1.74 -12.08 16.65
N LEU A 98 1.76 -11.44 17.84
CA LEU A 98 2.24 -12.07 19.07
C LEU A 98 1.35 -13.26 19.48
N ARG A 99 0.02 -13.12 19.41
CA ARG A 99 -0.90 -14.24 19.64
C ARG A 99 -0.73 -15.37 18.62
N ALA A 100 -0.50 -15.03 17.34
CA ALA A 100 -0.22 -16.03 16.31
C ALA A 100 1.08 -16.79 16.63
N HIS A 101 2.14 -16.09 17.02
CA HIS A 101 3.39 -16.70 17.45
C HIS A 101 3.20 -17.62 18.67
N SER A 102 2.46 -17.18 19.70
CA SER A 102 2.14 -18.01 20.88
C SER A 102 1.33 -19.26 20.51
N ARG A 103 0.54 -19.25 19.44
CA ARG A 103 -0.14 -20.45 18.91
C ARG A 103 0.80 -21.39 18.13
N GLY A 104 2.06 -21.02 17.94
CA GLY A 104 3.05 -21.79 17.15
C GLY A 104 3.06 -21.46 15.67
N VAL A 105 2.58 -20.29 15.27
CA VAL A 105 2.73 -19.76 13.92
C VAL A 105 4.13 -19.14 13.75
N HIS A 106 4.77 -19.38 12.63
CA HIS A 106 6.05 -18.75 12.29
C HIS A 106 5.82 -17.34 11.76
N VAL A 107 6.40 -16.32 12.40
CA VAL A 107 6.24 -14.91 12.03
C VAL A 107 7.58 -14.34 11.56
N GLN A 108 7.68 -14.03 10.27
CA GLN A 108 8.88 -13.50 9.63
C GLN A 108 8.62 -12.09 9.10
N MET A 109 9.38 -11.10 9.57
CA MET A 109 9.20 -9.71 9.16
C MET A 109 10.51 -9.08 8.72
N VAL A 110 10.45 -8.36 7.58
CA VAL A 110 11.50 -7.42 7.16
C VAL A 110 10.88 -6.04 7.04
N LEU A 111 11.43 -5.08 7.75
CA LEU A 111 10.95 -3.71 7.84
C LEU A 111 12.07 -2.74 7.43
N ASN A 112 11.68 -1.60 6.86
CA ASN A 112 12.64 -0.56 6.52
C ASN A 112 13.15 0.16 7.77
N ASP A 113 14.42 0.55 7.80
CA ASP A 113 15.08 1.25 8.92
C ASP A 113 14.67 2.73 9.06
N ASN A 114 13.97 3.29 8.09
CA ASN A 114 13.49 4.67 8.18
C ASN A 114 12.30 4.85 9.14
N TRP A 115 11.71 3.76 9.63
CA TRP A 115 10.52 3.83 10.49
C TRP A 115 10.60 2.85 11.65
N PHE A 116 11.25 3.26 12.73
CA PHE A 116 11.26 2.52 14.00
C PHE A 116 10.07 2.93 14.88
N SER A 117 9.42 1.96 15.49
CA SER A 117 8.32 2.18 16.44
C SER A 117 8.50 1.29 17.69
N ARG A 118 7.81 1.65 18.79
CA ARG A 118 7.77 0.79 19.98
C ARG A 118 7.27 -0.61 19.65
N GLN A 119 6.30 -0.72 18.75
CA GLN A 119 5.71 -1.97 18.31
C GLN A 119 6.72 -2.85 17.56
N THR A 120 7.52 -2.26 16.67
CA THR A 120 8.55 -3.02 15.92
C THR A 120 9.66 -3.52 16.84
N PHE A 121 10.10 -2.73 17.80
CA PHE A 121 11.07 -3.17 18.81
C PHE A 121 10.50 -4.24 19.75
N HIS A 122 9.23 -4.11 20.15
CA HIS A 122 8.58 -5.13 20.97
C HIS A 122 8.47 -6.47 20.23
N LEU A 123 8.01 -6.46 18.96
CA LEU A 123 8.01 -7.65 18.12
C LEU A 123 9.39 -8.28 18.00
N ARG A 124 10.42 -7.46 17.72
CA ARG A 124 11.80 -7.95 17.59
C ARG A 124 12.35 -8.58 18.86
N ARG A 125 11.98 -8.03 20.03
CA ARG A 125 12.36 -8.60 21.33
C ARG A 125 11.76 -9.98 21.57
N VAL A 126 10.50 -10.20 21.16
CA VAL A 126 9.79 -11.47 21.37
C VAL A 126 10.11 -12.49 20.29
N LEU A 127 10.11 -12.09 19.01
CA LEU A 127 10.33 -12.99 17.86
C LEU A 127 11.81 -13.26 17.56
N GLY A 128 12.69 -12.44 18.16
CA GLY A 128 14.12 -12.46 17.82
C GLY A 128 14.47 -11.68 16.55
N HIS A 129 15.75 -11.69 16.19
CA HIS A 129 16.28 -11.00 15.01
C HIS A 129 17.13 -11.88 14.10
N ASN A 130 17.35 -13.14 14.48
CA ASN A 130 18.11 -14.06 13.66
C ASN A 130 17.26 -14.52 12.46
N ILE A 131 17.66 -14.11 11.27
CA ILE A 131 16.98 -14.37 10.01
C ILE A 131 16.96 -15.86 9.59
N HIS A 132 17.71 -16.71 10.31
CA HIS A 132 17.72 -18.16 10.09
C HIS A 132 16.70 -18.91 10.96
N HIS A 133 16.12 -18.25 11.96
CA HIS A 133 15.06 -18.84 12.80
C HIS A 133 13.72 -18.83 12.08
N SER A 134 12.79 -19.64 12.58
CA SER A 134 11.43 -19.73 12.02
C SER A 134 10.62 -18.45 12.24
N SER A 135 10.92 -17.67 13.29
CA SER A 135 10.33 -16.35 13.55
C SER A 135 11.44 -15.32 13.78
N PHE A 136 11.26 -14.12 13.24
CA PHE A 136 12.20 -13.00 13.42
C PHE A 136 11.60 -11.67 12.95
N VAL A 137 12.20 -10.58 13.42
CA VAL A 137 12.04 -9.23 12.85
C VAL A 137 13.41 -8.69 12.45
N ALA A 138 13.64 -8.47 11.18
CA ALA A 138 14.83 -7.83 10.64
C ALA A 138 14.52 -6.40 10.18
N PHE A 139 15.44 -5.49 10.36
CA PHE A 139 15.44 -4.18 9.73
C PHE A 139 16.48 -4.17 8.62
N CYS A 140 16.14 -3.58 7.49
CA CYS A 140 17.07 -3.41 6.39
C CYS A 140 17.34 -1.95 6.09
N SER A 141 18.56 -1.66 5.64
CA SER A 141 18.99 -0.30 5.34
C SER A 141 18.68 0.08 3.90
N GLY A 142 18.04 1.21 3.73
CA GLY A 142 17.65 1.71 2.41
C GLY A 142 16.75 0.74 1.65
N SER A 143 17.13 0.36 0.42
CA SER A 143 16.54 -0.77 -0.29
C SER A 143 17.22 -2.06 0.17
N CYS A 144 16.48 -2.99 0.73
CA CYS A 144 17.01 -4.24 1.29
C CYS A 144 17.80 -5.09 0.28
N ARG A 145 17.54 -4.93 -1.02
CA ARG A 145 18.27 -5.61 -2.09
C ARG A 145 19.44 -4.80 -2.63
N GLY A 146 19.87 -3.80 -1.85
CA GLY A 146 21.07 -3.00 -2.04
C GLY A 146 20.85 -1.62 -2.69
N GLY A 147 21.57 -0.62 -2.25
CA GLY A 147 21.57 0.76 -2.74
C GLY A 147 20.66 1.71 -1.98
N PRO A 148 20.71 3.00 -2.32
CA PRO A 148 19.84 3.99 -1.72
C PRO A 148 18.39 3.76 -2.18
N GLY A 149 17.45 4.07 -1.33
CA GLY A 149 16.04 3.86 -1.55
C GLY A 149 15.39 3.36 -0.28
N ASN A 150 14.31 2.60 -0.42
CA ASN A 150 13.59 2.06 0.72
C ASN A 150 13.04 0.67 0.39
N LEU A 151 12.86 -0.16 1.39
CA LEU A 151 11.88 -1.22 1.32
C LEU A 151 10.49 -0.56 1.33
N HIS A 152 9.92 -0.34 0.15
CA HIS A 152 8.68 0.44 0.05
C HIS A 152 7.44 -0.39 -0.26
N MET A 153 7.58 -1.68 -0.61
CA MET A 153 6.45 -2.59 -0.75
C MET A 153 5.71 -2.79 0.59
N LYS A 154 4.44 -3.19 0.52
CA LYS A 154 3.59 -3.54 1.66
C LYS A 154 2.94 -4.87 1.32
N VAL A 155 3.57 -5.95 1.76
CA VAL A 155 3.13 -7.33 1.46
C VAL A 155 2.95 -8.10 2.77
N TYR A 156 1.78 -8.66 2.92
CA TYR A 156 1.38 -9.53 4.03
C TYR A 156 1.01 -10.88 3.42
N ALA A 157 1.88 -11.87 3.55
CA ALA A 157 1.72 -13.17 2.93
C ALA A 157 1.58 -14.27 3.99
N PHE A 158 0.72 -15.23 3.70
CA PHE A 158 0.38 -16.33 4.60
C PHE A 158 0.49 -17.63 3.82
N SER A 159 1.23 -18.61 4.34
CA SER A 159 1.26 -19.94 3.71
C SER A 159 -0.13 -20.56 3.71
N ARG A 160 -0.90 -20.30 4.79
CA ARG A 160 -2.32 -20.63 4.93
C ARG A 160 -3.02 -19.64 5.85
N SER A 161 -4.28 -19.31 5.55
CA SER A 161 -5.15 -18.55 6.43
C SER A 161 -6.58 -19.08 6.30
N GLY A 162 -7.07 -19.71 7.37
CA GLY A 162 -8.32 -20.48 7.34
C GLY A 162 -8.26 -21.60 6.30
N ALA A 163 -9.24 -21.66 5.41
CA ALA A 163 -9.30 -22.64 4.32
C ALA A 163 -8.43 -22.28 3.10
N ALA A 164 -7.95 -21.03 2.99
CA ALA A 164 -7.15 -20.59 1.85
C ALA A 164 -5.65 -20.86 2.07
N GLN A 165 -4.98 -21.31 1.02
CA GLN A 165 -3.53 -21.45 0.96
C GLN A 165 -2.91 -20.30 0.15
N TYR A 166 -1.61 -20.06 0.31
CA TYR A 166 -0.85 -19.10 -0.48
C TYR A 166 -1.55 -17.75 -0.60
N VAL A 167 -1.95 -17.21 0.57
CA VAL A 167 -2.65 -15.92 0.64
C VAL A 167 -1.64 -14.78 0.55
N VAL A 168 -1.90 -13.81 -0.32
CA VAL A 168 -1.12 -12.57 -0.42
C VAL A 168 -2.05 -11.38 -0.34
N ILE A 169 -1.75 -10.45 0.56
CA ILE A 169 -2.44 -9.17 0.72
C ILE A 169 -1.42 -8.07 0.43
N THR A 170 -1.70 -7.18 -0.52
CA THR A 170 -0.80 -6.09 -0.89
C THR A 170 -1.56 -4.87 -1.39
N GLY A 171 -0.93 -3.72 -1.40
CA GLY A 171 -1.50 -2.46 -1.88
C GLY A 171 -0.72 -1.25 -1.37
N SER A 172 -1.43 -0.15 -1.15
CA SER A 172 -0.82 1.10 -0.69
C SER A 172 -0.68 1.21 0.83
N ALA A 173 -1.45 0.43 1.61
CA ALA A 173 -1.58 0.60 3.06
C ALA A 173 -0.39 0.07 3.86
N ASN A 174 0.23 0.95 4.65
CA ASN A 174 1.06 0.55 5.78
C ASN A 174 0.19 0.19 6.99
N MET A 175 0.70 -0.63 7.92
CA MET A 175 0.03 -0.90 9.19
C MET A 175 0.42 0.17 10.22
N THR A 176 -0.07 1.41 9.99
CA THR A 176 0.20 2.57 10.84
C THR A 176 -1.07 3.32 11.21
N ASP A 177 -1.03 4.06 12.33
CA ASP A 177 -2.12 4.94 12.74
C ASP A 177 -2.39 6.03 11.70
N ARG A 178 -1.34 6.52 11.05
CA ARG A 178 -1.46 7.47 9.96
C ARG A 178 -2.23 6.91 8.77
N ALA A 179 -1.95 5.66 8.38
CA ALA A 179 -2.66 4.99 7.28
C ALA A 179 -4.17 4.84 7.55
N VAL A 180 -4.54 4.61 8.81
CA VAL A 180 -5.93 4.45 9.25
C VAL A 180 -6.68 5.79 9.30
N SER A 181 -6.03 6.85 9.83
CA SER A 181 -6.72 8.08 10.26
C SER A 181 -6.54 9.27 9.32
N LEU A 182 -5.50 9.23 8.48
CA LEU A 182 -5.06 10.39 7.70
C LEU A 182 -4.85 10.09 6.22
N GLN A 183 -5.02 8.82 5.81
CA GLN A 183 -4.74 8.42 4.43
C GLN A 183 -5.87 7.57 3.85
N TRP A 184 -6.20 7.83 2.58
CA TRP A 184 -6.96 6.91 1.75
C TRP A 184 -6.01 5.86 1.20
N ASN A 185 -6.31 4.59 1.42
CA ASN A 185 -5.50 3.46 1.00
C ASN A 185 -6.36 2.35 0.41
N ASP A 186 -5.69 1.40 -0.25
CA ASP A 186 -6.24 0.12 -0.69
C ASP A 186 -5.40 -1.05 -0.19
N LEU A 187 -6.03 -2.21 -0.13
CA LEU A 187 -5.39 -3.52 -0.15
C LEU A 187 -6.15 -4.44 -1.09
N TYR A 188 -5.42 -5.29 -1.79
CA TYR A 188 -5.97 -6.36 -2.62
C TYR A 188 -5.57 -7.71 -2.03
N THR A 189 -6.55 -8.57 -1.77
CA THR A 189 -6.34 -9.91 -1.19
C THR A 189 -6.49 -10.96 -2.27
N MET A 190 -5.52 -11.84 -2.35
CA MET A 190 -5.44 -12.97 -3.25
C MET A 190 -5.35 -14.26 -2.43
N ASN A 191 -6.16 -15.23 -2.77
CA ASN A 191 -6.21 -16.54 -2.12
C ASN A 191 -5.86 -17.62 -3.13
N ASN A 192 -5.10 -18.61 -2.71
CA ASN A 192 -4.69 -19.77 -3.53
C ASN A 192 -3.88 -19.34 -4.77
N GLU A 193 -2.94 -18.40 -4.59
CA GLU A 193 -2.06 -17.87 -5.64
C GLU A 193 -0.60 -18.34 -5.41
N PRO A 194 -0.29 -19.63 -5.71
CA PRO A 194 1.01 -20.23 -5.42
C PRO A 194 2.16 -19.55 -6.15
N VAL A 195 1.97 -19.13 -7.41
CA VAL A 195 3.05 -18.50 -8.20
C VAL A 195 3.45 -17.15 -7.58
N LEU A 196 2.47 -16.31 -7.27
CA LEU A 196 2.73 -15.02 -6.60
C LEU A 196 3.36 -15.23 -5.21
N TYR A 197 2.79 -16.15 -4.41
CA TYR A 197 3.31 -16.43 -3.07
C TYR A 197 4.76 -16.91 -3.12
N GLN A 198 5.10 -17.86 -3.97
CA GLN A 198 6.46 -18.38 -4.10
C GLN A 198 7.43 -17.32 -4.66
N THR A 199 6.97 -16.51 -5.64
CA THR A 199 7.76 -15.39 -6.15
C THR A 199 8.07 -14.40 -5.03
N PHE A 200 7.08 -14.05 -4.20
CA PHE A 200 7.31 -13.20 -3.03
C PHE A 200 8.27 -13.84 -2.02
N ARG A 201 8.15 -15.14 -1.76
CA ARG A 201 9.08 -15.86 -0.86
C ARG A 201 10.53 -15.79 -1.35
N GLN A 202 10.77 -15.89 -2.65
CA GLN A 202 12.09 -15.70 -3.24
C GLN A 202 12.60 -14.26 -3.03
N ILE A 203 11.76 -13.26 -3.31
CA ILE A 203 12.09 -11.85 -3.04
C ILE A 203 12.36 -11.63 -1.55
N PHE A 204 11.53 -12.15 -0.66
CA PHE A 204 11.70 -12.03 0.78
C PHE A 204 13.01 -12.65 1.27
N SER A 205 13.46 -13.75 0.66
CA SER A 205 14.75 -14.34 0.96
C SER A 205 15.94 -13.44 0.60
N GLN A 206 15.76 -12.56 -0.38
CA GLN A 206 16.73 -11.51 -0.73
C GLN A 206 16.64 -10.34 0.26
N LEU A 207 15.42 -9.86 0.56
CA LEU A 207 15.18 -8.73 1.46
C LEU A 207 15.80 -8.96 2.85
N LYS A 208 15.61 -10.14 3.44
CA LYS A 208 16.11 -10.46 4.78
C LYS A 208 17.64 -10.49 4.90
N ARG A 209 18.36 -10.61 3.78
CA ARG A 209 19.83 -10.63 3.75
C ARG A 209 20.43 -9.24 3.75
N ASP A 210 19.64 -8.21 3.41
CA ASP A 210 20.06 -6.81 3.30
C ASP A 210 21.36 -6.64 2.49
N ARG A 211 21.39 -7.22 1.28
CA ARG A 211 22.56 -7.22 0.41
C ARG A 211 22.19 -6.94 -1.04
N PRO A 212 23.07 -6.31 -1.83
CA PRO A 212 22.86 -6.08 -3.24
C PRO A 212 22.55 -7.37 -4.00
N VAL A 213 21.57 -7.30 -4.92
CA VAL A 213 21.22 -8.39 -5.85
C VAL A 213 21.40 -7.93 -7.29
N SER A 214 21.77 -8.86 -8.18
CA SER A 214 21.90 -8.60 -9.60
C SER A 214 20.56 -8.55 -10.34
N THR A 215 19.57 -9.32 -9.86
CA THR A 215 18.24 -9.40 -10.47
C THR A 215 17.41 -8.17 -10.14
N ARG A 216 17.15 -7.33 -11.15
CA ARG A 216 16.43 -6.05 -11.00
C ARG A 216 14.94 -6.21 -10.99
N TRP A 217 14.42 -7.09 -11.87
CA TRP A 217 13.01 -7.29 -12.14
C TRP A 217 12.67 -8.76 -12.00
N VAL A 218 11.61 -9.03 -11.25
CA VAL A 218 11.02 -10.36 -11.19
C VAL A 218 9.55 -10.19 -11.52
N THR A 219 9.09 -10.81 -12.59
CA THR A 219 7.69 -10.80 -13.02
C THR A 219 7.02 -12.09 -12.62
N PHE A 220 5.72 -12.01 -12.40
CA PHE A 220 4.86 -13.18 -12.20
C PHE A 220 3.58 -13.01 -13.00
N HIS A 221 2.96 -14.13 -13.33
CA HIS A 221 1.64 -14.17 -13.97
C HIS A 221 0.88 -15.39 -13.47
N GLU A 222 -0.34 -15.18 -12.99
CA GLU A 222 -1.20 -16.23 -12.46
C GLU A 222 -2.66 -15.87 -12.73
N GLY A 223 -3.28 -16.54 -13.73
CA GLY A 223 -4.65 -16.24 -14.13
C GLY A 223 -4.88 -14.77 -14.51
N ALA A 224 -5.80 -14.12 -13.84
CA ALA A 224 -6.10 -12.70 -14.03
C ALA A 224 -5.15 -11.75 -13.28
N ILE A 225 -4.19 -12.30 -12.52
CA ILE A 225 -3.24 -11.54 -11.73
C ILE A 225 -1.87 -11.62 -12.36
N SER A 226 -1.20 -10.51 -12.48
CA SER A 226 0.19 -10.45 -12.88
C SER A 226 0.86 -9.25 -12.22
N GLY A 227 2.17 -9.17 -12.29
CA GLY A 227 2.87 -8.02 -11.74
C GLY A 227 4.37 -8.18 -11.72
N GLN A 228 5.00 -7.30 -10.97
CA GLN A 228 6.43 -7.25 -10.89
C GLN A 228 6.93 -6.76 -9.54
N PHE A 229 7.96 -7.41 -9.05
CA PHE A 229 8.81 -6.91 -8.00
C PHE A 229 10.01 -6.26 -8.66
N TYR A 230 10.30 -5.01 -8.35
CA TYR A 230 11.45 -4.37 -8.94
C TYR A 230 12.26 -3.55 -7.95
N LYS A 231 13.48 -3.39 -8.33
CA LYS A 231 14.47 -2.48 -7.85
C LYS A 231 15.46 -2.22 -8.97
N THR A 232 15.86 -0.99 -9.15
CA THR A 232 16.96 -0.68 -10.07
C THR A 232 18.29 -0.78 -9.32
N GLY A 233 19.07 -1.79 -9.64
CA GLY A 233 20.40 -1.96 -9.07
C GLY A 233 21.41 -1.04 -9.73
N GLN A 234 21.61 0.15 -9.22
CA GLN A 234 22.87 0.86 -9.38
C GLN A 234 23.45 1.14 -7.99
N THR A 235 24.70 0.81 -7.83
CA THR A 235 25.50 1.20 -6.67
C THR A 235 25.54 2.73 -6.61
N ALA A 236 24.73 3.33 -5.76
CA ALA A 236 24.86 4.73 -5.43
C ALA A 236 25.36 4.85 -3.98
N PRO A 237 26.11 5.91 -3.65
CA PRO A 237 26.68 6.08 -2.33
C PRO A 237 25.62 6.10 -1.22
N THR A 238 26.02 5.62 -0.06
CA THR A 238 25.22 5.39 1.16
C THR A 238 24.70 6.66 1.86
N THR A 239 24.66 7.81 1.20
CA THR A 239 24.17 9.04 1.82
C THR A 239 22.71 9.29 1.45
N SER A 240 21.93 9.64 2.45
CA SER A 240 20.47 9.91 2.40
C SER A 240 20.05 11.12 1.55
N LYS A 241 20.97 11.82 0.92
CA LYS A 241 20.70 12.93 0.01
C LYS A 241 20.82 12.47 -1.43
N VAL A 242 19.70 12.44 -2.15
CA VAL A 242 19.66 12.21 -3.59
C VAL A 242 20.18 13.48 -4.26
N SER A 243 21.44 13.47 -4.73
CA SER A 243 21.96 14.55 -5.56
C SER A 243 21.37 14.47 -6.99
N SER A 244 21.37 15.61 -7.71
CA SER A 244 20.99 15.67 -9.13
C SER A 244 21.74 14.65 -9.99
N ASP A 245 23.01 14.41 -9.69
CA ASP A 245 23.90 13.49 -10.42
C ASP A 245 23.51 12.02 -10.25
N THR A 246 22.89 11.69 -9.12
CA THR A 246 22.38 10.34 -8.86
C THR A 246 21.06 10.08 -9.58
N ILE A 247 20.32 11.14 -9.94
CA ILE A 247 19.09 11.04 -10.73
C ILE A 247 19.43 10.72 -12.20
N SER A 248 20.54 11.21 -12.74
CA SER A 248 20.96 10.97 -14.12
C SER A 248 21.28 9.50 -14.44
N LYS A 249 21.56 8.68 -13.42
CA LYS A 249 21.82 7.23 -13.56
C LYS A 249 20.58 6.34 -13.42
N LEU A 250 19.40 6.92 -13.23
CA LEU A 250 18.13 6.19 -13.19
C LEU A 250 17.64 5.87 -14.60
N PRO A 251 16.72 4.87 -14.75
CA PRO A 251 16.10 4.58 -16.03
C PRO A 251 15.50 5.84 -16.68
N GLY A 252 15.75 6.00 -17.96
CA GLY A 252 15.11 7.03 -18.76
C GLY A 252 13.68 6.67 -19.16
N PRO A 253 13.01 7.55 -19.95
CA PRO A 253 11.63 7.32 -20.41
C PRO A 253 11.45 5.99 -21.14
N ASP A 254 12.40 5.60 -21.98
CA ASP A 254 12.28 4.37 -22.78
C ASP A 254 12.40 3.08 -21.98
N GLN A 255 12.94 3.16 -20.76
CA GLN A 255 13.06 2.05 -19.83
C GLN A 255 11.98 2.07 -18.74
N ASP A 256 11.12 3.09 -18.70
CA ASP A 256 10.06 3.22 -17.69
C ASP A 256 8.90 2.28 -18.00
N PRO A 257 8.63 1.27 -17.16
CA PRO A 257 7.55 0.30 -17.41
C PRO A 257 6.16 0.93 -17.35
N VAL A 258 5.98 2.01 -16.60
CA VAL A 258 4.70 2.74 -16.55
C VAL A 258 4.49 3.48 -17.85
N LEU A 259 5.52 4.16 -18.37
CA LEU A 259 5.44 4.85 -19.65
C LEU A 259 5.16 3.86 -20.79
N GLN A 260 5.86 2.71 -20.81
CA GLN A 260 5.61 1.67 -21.81
C GLN A 260 4.19 1.10 -21.73
N ARG A 261 3.64 1.00 -20.54
CA ARG A 261 2.23 0.61 -20.32
C ARG A 261 1.26 1.65 -20.84
N LEU A 262 1.47 2.92 -20.55
CA LEU A 262 0.64 4.02 -21.03
C LEU A 262 0.69 4.16 -22.57
N LYS A 263 1.86 3.97 -23.20
CA LYS A 263 2.02 3.97 -24.67
C LYS A 263 1.21 2.87 -25.37
N LYS A 264 0.88 1.75 -24.70
CA LYS A 264 0.04 0.67 -25.25
C LYS A 264 -1.45 1.01 -25.30
N ILE A 265 -1.89 2.06 -24.62
CA ILE A 265 -3.31 2.46 -24.58
C ILE A 265 -3.69 3.15 -25.89
N ARG A 266 -4.80 2.71 -26.49
CA ARG A 266 -5.47 3.32 -27.63
C ARG A 266 -6.78 3.94 -27.16
N CYS A 267 -7.12 5.13 -27.65
CA CYS A 267 -8.23 5.91 -27.10
C CYS A 267 -9.59 5.54 -27.69
N THR A 268 -9.63 5.01 -28.92
CA THR A 268 -10.85 4.41 -29.48
C THR A 268 -11.09 3.08 -28.78
N ALA A 269 -12.22 2.95 -28.13
CA ALA A 269 -12.64 1.71 -27.47
C ALA A 269 -12.86 0.57 -28.48
N VAL A 270 -12.74 -0.65 -28.00
CA VAL A 270 -13.08 -1.87 -28.76
C VAL A 270 -14.31 -2.52 -28.17
N LYS A 271 -14.98 -3.40 -28.95
CA LYS A 271 -16.18 -4.12 -28.49
C LYS A 271 -15.92 -4.78 -27.12
N GLY A 272 -16.83 -4.56 -26.18
CA GLY A 272 -16.78 -5.14 -24.84
C GLY A 272 -16.02 -4.32 -23.80
N ALA A 273 -15.41 -3.17 -24.16
CA ALA A 273 -14.72 -2.31 -23.22
C ALA A 273 -14.81 -0.82 -23.62
N GLY A 274 -14.55 0.08 -22.66
CA GLY A 274 -14.69 1.52 -22.83
C GLY A 274 -16.09 2.04 -22.49
N ILE A 275 -16.28 3.34 -22.64
CA ILE A 275 -17.56 4.04 -22.44
C ILE A 275 -17.71 5.05 -23.58
N ASN A 276 -18.88 5.07 -24.23
CA ASN A 276 -19.21 5.99 -25.33
C ASN A 276 -18.13 6.02 -26.44
N GLY A 277 -17.60 4.86 -26.80
CA GLY A 277 -16.56 4.75 -27.84
C GLY A 277 -15.14 5.13 -27.39
N HIS A 278 -14.95 5.53 -26.16
CA HIS A 278 -13.65 5.97 -25.61
C HIS A 278 -13.08 5.02 -24.57
N THR A 279 -11.77 4.85 -24.58
CA THR A 279 -11.04 4.23 -23.46
C THR A 279 -11.05 5.16 -22.25
N VAL A 280 -11.46 4.61 -21.11
CA VAL A 280 -11.56 5.30 -19.82
C VAL A 280 -10.32 5.04 -18.98
N ILE A 281 -9.69 6.10 -18.49
CA ILE A 281 -8.49 6.06 -17.66
C ILE A 281 -8.74 6.81 -16.37
N ARG A 282 -8.55 6.15 -15.22
CA ARG A 282 -8.66 6.74 -13.88
C ARG A 282 -7.35 6.56 -13.15
N ILE A 283 -6.76 7.66 -12.72
CA ILE A 283 -5.47 7.68 -12.02
C ILE A 283 -5.67 8.28 -10.64
N THR A 284 -5.31 7.54 -9.59
CA THR A 284 -5.15 8.08 -8.24
C THR A 284 -3.71 7.88 -7.84
N MET A 285 -2.95 8.98 -7.70
CA MET A 285 -1.51 8.88 -7.48
C MET A 285 -1.06 9.77 -6.31
N TYR A 286 -0.49 9.13 -5.27
CA TYR A 286 0.05 9.83 -4.12
C TYR A 286 1.24 10.73 -4.50
N GLY A 287 2.35 10.14 -4.89
CA GLY A 287 3.57 10.84 -5.25
C GLY A 287 3.78 10.83 -6.75
N TRP A 288 3.51 11.95 -7.42
CA TRP A 288 3.71 12.11 -8.86
C TRP A 288 4.57 13.36 -9.10
N ASN A 289 5.89 13.19 -9.25
CA ASN A 289 6.80 14.32 -9.19
C ASN A 289 8.12 14.12 -9.95
N HIS A 290 8.93 15.18 -10.02
CA HIS A 290 10.25 15.25 -10.63
C HIS A 290 10.26 14.85 -12.13
N ALA A 291 11.42 14.45 -12.65
CA ALA A 291 11.61 14.12 -14.08
C ALA A 291 10.68 12.99 -14.52
N ARG A 292 10.66 11.85 -13.78
CA ARG A 292 9.75 10.74 -14.07
C ARG A 292 8.29 11.17 -14.09
N GLY A 293 7.88 11.96 -13.12
CA GLY A 293 6.53 12.50 -13.05
C GLY A 293 6.17 13.33 -14.29
N ARG A 294 7.11 14.15 -14.78
CA ARG A 294 6.87 15.00 -15.96
C ARG A 294 6.67 14.20 -17.25
N TRP A 295 7.52 13.20 -17.55
CA TRP A 295 7.31 12.43 -18.80
C TRP A 295 6.04 11.56 -18.74
N LEU A 296 5.68 11.04 -17.57
CA LEU A 296 4.41 10.34 -17.40
C LEU A 296 3.20 11.27 -17.55
N ALA A 297 3.29 12.52 -17.04
CA ALA A 297 2.25 13.53 -17.22
C ALA A 297 2.09 13.91 -18.71
N ASN A 298 3.18 14.08 -19.44
CA ASN A 298 3.13 14.33 -20.89
C ASN A 298 2.43 13.19 -21.65
N GLN A 299 2.70 11.93 -21.28
CA GLN A 299 2.02 10.78 -21.90
C GLN A 299 0.52 10.75 -21.55
N VAL A 300 0.14 11.15 -20.35
CA VAL A 300 -1.28 11.26 -19.95
C VAL A 300 -1.98 12.39 -20.71
N VAL A 301 -1.30 13.51 -20.94
CA VAL A 301 -1.79 14.60 -21.81
C VAL A 301 -1.96 14.13 -23.25
N ASP A 302 -1.00 13.36 -23.80
CA ASP A 302 -1.13 12.77 -25.14
C ASP A 302 -2.35 11.85 -25.24
N LEU A 303 -2.58 10.99 -24.26
CA LEU A 303 -3.78 10.16 -24.19
C LEU A 303 -5.06 10.99 -24.16
N LYS A 304 -5.09 12.07 -23.38
CA LYS A 304 -6.24 13.00 -23.35
C LYS A 304 -6.49 13.65 -24.70
N ARG A 305 -5.44 14.14 -25.37
CA ARG A 305 -5.53 14.76 -26.69
C ARG A 305 -5.99 13.81 -27.79
N ARG A 306 -5.64 12.52 -27.67
CA ARG A 306 -6.10 11.46 -28.58
C ARG A 306 -7.53 10.97 -28.29
N GLY A 307 -8.25 11.60 -27.36
CA GLY A 307 -9.65 11.34 -27.09
C GLY A 307 -9.95 10.30 -26.01
N CYS A 308 -8.97 9.88 -25.21
CA CYS A 308 -9.27 9.07 -24.01
C CYS A 308 -10.05 9.88 -22.97
N ASP A 309 -10.99 9.25 -22.25
CA ASP A 309 -11.61 9.84 -21.05
C ASP A 309 -10.68 9.67 -19.85
N VAL A 310 -9.86 10.67 -19.60
CA VAL A 310 -8.87 10.67 -18.52
C VAL A 310 -9.29 11.59 -17.39
N ARG A 311 -9.21 11.09 -16.14
CA ARG A 311 -9.34 11.90 -14.90
C ARG A 311 -8.28 11.49 -13.89
N THR A 312 -7.78 12.47 -13.10
CA THR A 312 -6.72 12.23 -12.12
C THR A 312 -7.06 12.77 -10.73
N ILE A 313 -6.84 11.97 -9.69
CA ILE A 313 -6.81 12.39 -8.29
C ILE A 313 -5.35 12.40 -7.84
N LEU A 314 -4.88 13.52 -7.33
CA LEU A 314 -3.51 13.75 -6.93
C LEU A 314 -3.42 13.86 -5.41
N GLY A 315 -2.48 13.14 -4.79
CA GLY A 315 -2.18 13.24 -3.36
C GLY A 315 -1.21 14.39 -3.10
N VAL A 316 0.07 14.17 -3.36
CA VAL A 316 1.14 15.17 -3.18
C VAL A 316 1.92 15.28 -4.50
N PRO A 317 1.36 15.96 -5.51
CA PRO A 317 2.02 16.11 -6.80
C PRO A 317 3.11 17.17 -6.80
N GLY A 318 4.10 17.01 -7.68
CA GLY A 318 5.05 18.09 -7.99
C GLY A 318 4.43 19.18 -8.85
N GLY A 319 4.80 20.45 -8.63
CA GLY A 319 4.27 21.60 -9.38
C GLY A 319 4.40 21.48 -10.91
N GLY A 320 5.53 20.95 -11.40
CA GLY A 320 5.72 20.72 -12.85
C GLY A 320 4.76 19.69 -13.45
N VAL A 321 4.36 18.66 -12.68
CA VAL A 321 3.33 17.69 -13.09
C VAL A 321 1.96 18.37 -13.18
N VAL A 322 1.59 19.14 -12.15
CA VAL A 322 0.32 19.89 -12.13
C VAL A 322 0.24 20.87 -13.31
N SER A 323 1.33 21.58 -13.61
CA SER A 323 1.40 22.49 -14.75
C SER A 323 1.17 21.77 -16.08
N ILE A 324 1.86 20.65 -16.32
CA ILE A 324 1.70 19.86 -17.56
C ILE A 324 0.27 19.35 -17.71
N LEU A 325 -0.30 18.74 -16.67
CA LEU A 325 -1.66 18.21 -16.72
C LEU A 325 -2.71 19.32 -16.97
N ARG A 326 -2.52 20.48 -16.30
CA ARG A 326 -3.40 21.67 -16.47
C ARG A 326 -3.34 22.20 -17.91
N SER A 327 -2.15 22.44 -18.44
CA SER A 327 -1.97 22.93 -19.80
C SER A 327 -2.47 21.93 -20.85
N GLY A 328 -2.43 20.64 -20.54
CA GLY A 328 -2.97 19.58 -21.38
C GLY A 328 -4.48 19.35 -21.26
N GLY A 329 -5.20 20.15 -20.45
CA GLY A 329 -6.65 20.01 -20.26
C GLY A 329 -7.07 18.70 -19.58
N VAL A 330 -6.20 18.06 -18.79
CA VAL A 330 -6.54 16.84 -18.06
C VAL A 330 -7.33 17.22 -16.82
N PRO A 331 -8.58 16.74 -16.64
CA PRO A 331 -9.35 16.94 -15.41
C PRO A 331 -8.60 16.36 -14.21
N MET A 332 -8.35 17.21 -13.21
CA MET A 332 -7.62 16.83 -12.01
C MET A 332 -8.23 17.44 -10.75
N ARG A 333 -8.19 16.71 -9.66
CA ARG A 333 -8.58 17.15 -8.32
C ARG A 333 -7.50 16.78 -7.31
N SER A 334 -7.40 17.55 -6.22
CA SER A 334 -6.49 17.25 -5.13
C SER A 334 -7.19 16.53 -3.99
N SER A 335 -6.50 15.57 -3.37
CA SER A 335 -6.93 14.86 -2.18
C SER A 335 -6.13 15.24 -0.93
N ASP A 336 -5.35 16.31 -1.01
CA ASP A 336 -4.56 16.87 0.08
C ASP A 336 -5.40 17.82 0.93
N TYR A 337 -5.42 17.56 2.24
CA TYR A 337 -6.21 18.30 3.21
C TYR A 337 -5.41 18.49 4.50
N LYS A 338 -6.00 19.21 5.44
CA LYS A 338 -5.43 19.45 6.76
C LYS A 338 -4.03 20.06 6.64
N TYR A 339 -3.96 21.17 5.92
CA TYR A 339 -2.74 21.96 5.84
C TYR A 339 -2.41 22.56 7.20
N ILE A 340 -1.20 22.33 7.68
CA ILE A 340 -0.69 22.83 8.95
C ILE A 340 0.46 23.77 8.64
N ASN A 341 0.37 25.01 9.11
CA ASN A 341 1.51 25.92 9.03
C ASN A 341 2.48 25.61 10.18
N THR A 342 3.70 25.17 9.82
CA THR A 342 4.80 24.92 10.77
C THR A 342 5.84 26.03 10.78
N GLY A 343 5.66 27.04 9.93
CA GLY A 343 6.45 28.29 9.90
C GLY A 343 5.80 29.40 10.70
N THR A 344 6.23 30.64 10.42
CA THR A 344 5.65 31.87 11.01
C THR A 344 4.45 32.36 10.18
N VAL A 345 3.77 33.38 10.67
CA VAL A 345 2.70 34.06 9.91
C VAL A 345 3.26 34.78 8.68
N THR A 346 4.47 35.34 8.79
CA THR A 346 5.15 36.06 7.71
C THR A 346 5.94 35.15 6.76
N ASP A 347 6.33 33.95 7.23
CA ASP A 347 7.03 32.93 6.43
C ASP A 347 6.37 31.54 6.68
N PRO A 348 5.22 31.29 6.05
CA PRO A 348 4.45 30.07 6.29
C PRO A 348 5.06 28.85 5.60
N VAL A 349 5.32 27.81 6.39
CA VAL A 349 5.72 26.47 5.91
C VAL A 349 4.55 25.52 6.05
N TRP A 350 3.94 25.13 4.92
CA TRP A 350 2.74 24.30 4.91
C TRP A 350 3.09 22.82 4.82
N VAL A 351 2.59 22.05 5.78
CA VAL A 351 2.67 20.60 5.80
C VAL A 351 1.29 20.00 5.58
N ILE A 352 1.18 19.01 4.72
CA ILE A 352 -0.05 18.28 4.42
C ILE A 352 -0.13 17.08 5.37
N ASP A 353 -1.22 17.00 6.14
CA ASP A 353 -1.38 15.92 7.12
C ASP A 353 -2.46 14.90 6.74
N PHE A 354 -3.28 15.16 5.73
CA PHE A 354 -4.32 14.25 5.25
C PHE A 354 -4.31 14.19 3.71
N TYR A 355 -4.23 12.98 3.13
CA TYR A 355 -4.11 12.82 1.67
C TYR A 355 -4.45 11.41 1.19
N SER A 356 -4.66 11.26 -0.13
CA SER A 356 -4.68 9.94 -0.75
C SER A 356 -3.28 9.35 -0.87
N HIS A 357 -3.09 8.17 -0.33
CA HIS A 357 -1.85 7.40 -0.46
C HIS A 357 -1.96 6.28 -1.52
N LEU A 358 -3.07 6.23 -2.25
CA LEU A 358 -3.29 5.31 -3.36
C LEU A 358 -2.29 5.53 -4.50
N LYS A 359 -1.92 4.44 -5.18
CA LYS A 359 -1.11 4.40 -6.39
C LYS A 359 -1.80 3.52 -7.40
N VAL A 360 -2.84 4.06 -8.02
CA VAL A 360 -3.76 3.30 -8.88
C VAL A 360 -3.80 3.88 -10.28
N LEU A 361 -3.66 3.00 -11.27
CA LEU A 361 -4.04 3.23 -12.66
C LEU A 361 -5.12 2.23 -13.02
N ALA A 362 -6.31 2.69 -13.38
CA ALA A 362 -7.40 1.83 -13.85
C ALA A 362 -7.76 2.19 -15.30
N VAL A 363 -7.83 1.17 -16.15
CA VAL A 363 -8.09 1.30 -17.60
C VAL A 363 -9.24 0.37 -17.98
N ASN A 364 -10.25 0.95 -18.62
CA ASN A 364 -11.34 0.23 -19.29
C ASN A 364 -11.38 0.67 -20.75
N GLY A 365 -11.02 -0.19 -21.68
CA GLY A 365 -10.97 0.16 -23.09
C GLY A 365 -10.04 -0.69 -23.91
N ASN A 366 -9.20 -0.04 -24.70
CA ASN A 366 -8.35 -0.66 -25.69
C ASN A 366 -6.86 -0.59 -25.27
N MET A 367 -6.24 -1.74 -25.14
CA MET A 367 -4.79 -1.83 -24.95
C MET A 367 -4.18 -2.72 -26.03
N SER A 368 -3.40 -2.13 -26.93
CA SER A 368 -2.78 -2.82 -28.07
C SER A 368 -3.79 -3.58 -28.96
N GLY A 369 -5.00 -3.03 -29.14
CA GLY A 369 -6.06 -3.64 -29.98
C GLY A 369 -6.96 -4.64 -29.25
N LYS A 370 -6.71 -4.91 -27.96
CA LYS A 370 -7.50 -5.85 -27.14
C LYS A 370 -8.36 -5.12 -26.12
N PRO A 371 -9.58 -5.61 -25.80
CA PRO A 371 -10.39 -5.09 -24.71
C PRO A 371 -9.71 -5.38 -23.36
N VAL A 372 -9.67 -4.38 -22.48
CA VAL A 372 -9.13 -4.53 -21.13
C VAL A 372 -10.03 -3.89 -20.08
N HIS A 373 -10.08 -4.52 -18.91
CA HIS A 373 -10.59 -3.99 -17.65
C HIS A 373 -9.51 -4.22 -16.62
N SER A 374 -8.45 -3.40 -16.68
CA SER A 374 -7.23 -3.62 -15.91
C SER A 374 -7.05 -2.57 -14.84
N VAL A 375 -6.57 -3.00 -13.68
CA VAL A 375 -6.14 -2.13 -12.59
C VAL A 375 -4.69 -2.45 -12.25
N TRP A 376 -3.88 -1.42 -12.16
CA TRP A 376 -2.55 -1.51 -11.53
C TRP A 376 -2.60 -0.81 -10.18
N THR A 377 -2.17 -1.52 -9.14
CA THR A 377 -2.06 -1.02 -7.78
C THR A 377 -0.80 -1.58 -7.11
N GLY A 378 -0.48 -1.10 -5.91
CA GLY A 378 0.68 -1.53 -5.14
C GLY A 378 1.38 -0.38 -4.42
N SER A 379 2.70 -0.41 -4.40
CA SER A 379 3.48 0.55 -3.62
C SER A 379 4.09 1.69 -4.45
N GLU A 380 4.16 1.55 -5.77
CA GLU A 380 4.91 2.42 -6.68
C GLU A 380 4.33 3.83 -6.83
N ASN A 381 5.10 4.85 -6.45
CA ASN A 381 4.84 6.24 -6.83
C ASN A 381 5.37 6.54 -8.26
N TRP A 382 4.79 7.52 -8.91
CA TRP A 382 5.30 8.01 -10.20
C TRP A 382 6.39 9.08 -10.00
N SER A 383 7.47 8.66 -9.34
CA SER A 383 8.62 9.48 -8.99
C SER A 383 9.93 8.73 -9.28
N PRO A 384 11.07 9.42 -9.45
CA PRO A 384 12.37 8.76 -9.62
C PRO A 384 12.77 7.87 -8.45
N MET A 385 12.34 8.22 -7.22
CA MET A 385 12.65 7.45 -6.01
C MET A 385 12.12 6.01 -6.09
N SER A 386 10.97 5.78 -6.76
CA SER A 386 10.43 4.43 -6.90
C SER A 386 11.35 3.48 -7.68
N PHE A 387 12.19 4.00 -8.57
CA PHE A 387 13.21 3.18 -9.23
C PHE A 387 14.33 2.70 -8.30
N ARG A 388 14.44 3.27 -7.11
CA ARG A 388 15.43 2.90 -6.09
C ARG A 388 14.86 2.04 -4.99
N ASN A 389 13.54 2.04 -4.84
CA ASN A 389 12.85 1.29 -3.81
C ASN A 389 12.70 -0.18 -4.18
N ASP A 390 12.54 -1.03 -3.18
CA ASP A 390 11.92 -2.34 -3.36
C ASP A 390 10.41 -2.14 -3.45
N GLU A 391 9.84 -2.32 -4.63
CA GLU A 391 8.42 -2.09 -4.94
C GLU A 391 7.73 -3.37 -5.41
N LEU A 392 6.42 -3.43 -5.22
CA LEU A 392 5.52 -4.38 -5.88
C LEU A 392 4.45 -3.60 -6.64
N ILE A 393 4.30 -3.92 -7.91
CA ILE A 393 3.16 -3.51 -8.73
C ILE A 393 2.37 -4.74 -9.10
N LEU A 394 1.09 -4.71 -8.75
CA LEU A 394 0.10 -5.71 -9.11
C LEU A 394 -0.72 -5.22 -10.29
N ARG A 395 -0.98 -6.08 -11.28
CA ARG A 395 -1.96 -5.89 -12.33
C ARG A 395 -3.09 -6.90 -12.14
N ILE A 396 -4.32 -6.41 -12.21
CA ILE A 396 -5.56 -7.18 -12.03
C ILE A 396 -6.39 -7.01 -13.29
N ASP A 397 -6.57 -8.07 -14.06
CA ASP A 397 -7.38 -8.09 -15.26
C ASP A 397 -8.78 -8.67 -14.94
N SER A 398 -9.68 -7.81 -14.49
CA SER A 398 -11.03 -8.20 -14.03
C SER A 398 -12.01 -7.05 -14.12
N ALA A 399 -13.08 -7.23 -14.88
CA ALA A 399 -14.15 -6.24 -14.98
C ALA A 399 -14.80 -5.93 -13.62
N ALA A 400 -14.97 -6.93 -12.76
CA ALA A 400 -15.54 -6.73 -11.43
C ALA A 400 -14.64 -5.88 -10.53
N ASN A 401 -13.32 -6.16 -10.52
CA ASN A 401 -12.37 -5.38 -9.74
C ASN A 401 -12.16 -3.99 -10.35
N TYR A 402 -12.10 -3.86 -11.68
CA TYR A 402 -12.11 -2.55 -12.32
C TYR A 402 -13.30 -1.69 -11.84
N ARG A 403 -14.54 -2.24 -11.83
CA ARG A 403 -15.72 -1.51 -11.34
C ARG A 403 -15.58 -1.07 -9.88
N LYS A 404 -14.99 -1.90 -8.99
CA LYS A 404 -14.73 -1.53 -7.60
C LYS A 404 -13.77 -0.34 -7.50
N TYR A 405 -12.64 -0.37 -8.23
CA TYR A 405 -11.68 0.73 -8.23
C TYR A 405 -12.24 2.00 -8.89
N ALA A 406 -12.96 1.88 -9.99
CA ALA A 406 -13.61 3.00 -10.65
C ALA A 406 -14.73 3.62 -9.79
N GLY A 407 -15.52 2.80 -9.10
CA GLY A 407 -16.52 3.25 -8.12
C GLY A 407 -15.87 4.01 -6.97
N TRP A 408 -14.77 3.47 -6.41
CA TRP A 408 -14.00 4.17 -5.37
C TRP A 408 -13.37 5.48 -5.85
N PHE A 409 -12.84 5.49 -7.08
CA PHE A 409 -12.36 6.72 -7.71
C PHE A 409 -13.47 7.78 -7.80
N ASN A 410 -14.66 7.40 -8.29
CA ASN A 410 -15.81 8.31 -8.42
C ASN A 410 -16.29 8.80 -7.04
N PHE A 411 -16.34 7.92 -6.04
CA PHE A 411 -16.65 8.31 -4.67
C PHE A 411 -15.67 9.35 -4.14
N MET A 412 -14.37 9.09 -4.27
CA MET A 412 -13.33 10.04 -3.86
C MET A 412 -13.39 11.34 -4.66
N TRP A 413 -13.61 11.25 -5.98
CA TRP A 413 -13.73 12.42 -6.84
C TRP A 413 -14.81 13.39 -6.34
N ASN A 414 -15.95 12.87 -5.94
CA ASN A 414 -17.10 13.66 -5.50
C ASN A 414 -17.00 14.11 -4.03
N HIS A 415 -16.41 13.30 -3.15
CA HIS A 415 -16.51 13.49 -1.70
C HIS A 415 -15.16 13.60 -0.97
N GLY A 416 -14.07 13.11 -1.55
CA GLY A 416 -12.74 13.06 -0.92
C GLY A 416 -11.71 13.99 -1.54
N THR A 417 -12.13 14.90 -2.44
CA THR A 417 -11.21 15.77 -3.18
C THR A 417 -11.75 17.20 -3.30
N HIS A 418 -10.85 18.12 -3.60
CA HIS A 418 -11.17 19.53 -3.87
C HIS A 418 -10.47 20.03 -5.14
N LYS A 419 -10.78 21.26 -5.55
CA LYS A 419 -10.14 21.94 -6.69
C LYS A 419 -8.65 22.14 -6.40
N MET A 420 -7.80 21.87 -7.41
CA MET A 420 -6.36 22.09 -7.31
C MET A 420 -6.01 23.54 -6.93
N GLY A 421 -5.06 23.68 -6.01
CA GLY A 421 -4.55 24.96 -5.56
C GLY A 421 -5.20 25.51 -4.28
N LEU A 422 -6.27 24.88 -3.80
CA LEU A 422 -6.81 25.17 -2.47
C LEU A 422 -5.94 24.52 -1.38
N LYS A 423 -5.96 25.10 -0.17
CA LYS A 423 -5.27 24.57 1.02
C LYS A 423 -6.27 24.40 2.17
N PRO A 424 -7.14 23.38 2.12
CA PRO A 424 -8.14 23.17 3.18
C PRO A 424 -7.48 22.89 4.52
N LEU A 425 -7.86 23.60 5.58
CA LEU A 425 -7.33 23.42 6.94
C LEU A 425 -7.93 22.19 7.65
N GLY A 426 -9.13 21.76 7.26
CA GLY A 426 -9.82 20.60 7.81
C GLY A 426 -9.71 19.36 6.91
N LYS A 427 -10.26 18.24 7.38
CA LYS A 427 -10.49 17.03 6.58
C LYS A 427 -11.76 17.18 5.73
N PRO A 428 -11.94 16.37 4.67
CA PRO A 428 -13.23 16.30 3.98
C PRO A 428 -14.33 15.84 4.95
N LYS A 429 -15.56 16.33 4.73
CA LYS A 429 -16.71 15.92 5.55
C LYS A 429 -17.03 14.45 5.27
N PRO A 430 -17.37 13.65 6.29
CA PRO A 430 -17.81 12.28 6.08
C PRO A 430 -19.18 12.25 5.39
N VAL A 431 -19.33 11.29 4.47
CA VAL A 431 -20.61 10.96 3.82
C VAL A 431 -20.82 9.45 3.90
N ALA A 432 -22.03 8.99 3.63
CA ALA A 432 -22.30 7.54 3.54
C ALA A 432 -21.44 6.89 2.46
N LEU A 433 -20.93 5.69 2.74
CA LEU A 433 -20.27 4.88 1.73
C LEU A 433 -21.30 4.32 0.73
N PRO A 434 -20.94 4.18 -0.55
CA PRO A 434 -21.82 3.65 -1.58
C PRO A 434 -22.12 2.16 -1.41
#